data_5aa5d4ec9f74e2836ec1832d18b20dac
#
_entry.id   5aa5d4ec9f74e2836ec1832d18b20dac
#
_cell.length_a   1.000
_cell.length_b   1.000
_cell.length_c   1.000
_cell.angle_alpha   90.00
_cell.angle_beta   90.00
_cell.angle_gamma   90.00
#
_symmetry.space_group_name_H-M   'P 1'
#
loop_
_entity.id
_entity.type
_entity.pdbx_description
1 polymer ?
#
loop_
_entity_poly.entity_id
_entity_poly.type
_entity_poly.pdbx_seq_one_letter_code
_entity_poly.pdbx_strand_id
1 'polypeptide(L)'
;MQPHYDLILVGAGLANGLIALRLQQQHPDMRILLIEAGPEAGGNHTWSFHEEDLTLNQHHWIAPLVVHHWPDYQVRFPQRRRHVNSGYYCVTSRHFAGILRQQFGQHLWLHTAVSAVHAESVQLADGRIIHASTVIDGRGYTPDSALRVGFQAFIGQEWQLSAPHGLSSPIIMDATVDQQNGYRFVYTLPLSATALLIEDTHYIDKANLQAERARQNIRDYAARQGWPLQTLLREEQGALPITLTGDNRQFWQQQPQACSGLRAGLFHPTTGYSLPLAVALADHLSALDVFTSSSVHQTIAHFAQQRWQQQGFFRMLNRMLFLAGPAESRWRVMQRFYGLPEDLIARFYAGKLTVIDRLRILSGKPPVPVFAALQAIMTTHR
;
A
#
# COMPACT_ATOMS: atom_id res chain seq x y z
N MET A 1 -8.98 -21.36 33.01
CA MET A 1 -8.37 -21.65 31.70
C MET A 1 -8.32 -20.35 30.93
N GLN A 2 -7.17 -19.95 30.41
CA GLN A 2 -7.12 -18.83 29.47
C GLN A 2 -7.91 -19.20 28.20
N PRO A 3 -8.68 -18.28 27.61
CA PRO A 3 -9.41 -18.57 26.39
C PRO A 3 -8.42 -18.97 25.32
N HIS A 4 -8.60 -20.11 24.70
CA HIS A 4 -7.83 -20.52 23.53
C HIS A 4 -8.44 -19.87 22.29
N TYR A 5 -7.63 -19.12 21.53
CA TYR A 5 -8.03 -18.53 20.26
C TYR A 5 -7.72 -19.46 19.09
N ASP A 6 -8.50 -19.38 18.04
CA ASP A 6 -8.20 -20.11 16.81
C ASP A 6 -7.17 -19.33 15.98
N LEU A 7 -7.22 -17.99 16.06
CA LEU A 7 -6.28 -17.10 15.37
C LEU A 7 -5.93 -15.89 16.25
N ILE A 8 -4.63 -15.58 16.32
CA ILE A 8 -4.14 -14.29 16.81
C ILE A 8 -3.51 -13.51 15.64
N LEU A 9 -3.91 -12.26 15.48
CA LEU A 9 -3.41 -11.32 14.49
C LEU A 9 -2.63 -10.21 15.21
N VAL A 10 -1.30 -10.21 15.05
CA VAL A 10 -0.41 -9.22 15.68
C VAL A 10 -0.22 -8.03 14.76
N GLY A 11 -0.62 -6.84 15.23
CA GLY A 11 -0.80 -5.63 14.45
C GLY A 11 -2.20 -5.61 13.81
N ALA A 12 -3.07 -4.70 14.27
CA ALA A 12 -4.41 -4.51 13.70
C ALA A 12 -4.41 -3.54 12.50
N GLY A 13 -3.37 -3.63 11.65
CA GLY A 13 -3.26 -2.87 10.41
C GLY A 13 -4.20 -3.40 9.31
N LEU A 14 -4.14 -2.78 8.11
CA LEU A 14 -5.01 -3.10 6.98
C LEU A 14 -5.09 -4.60 6.67
N ALA A 15 -3.96 -5.27 6.49
CA ALA A 15 -3.94 -6.66 6.06
C ALA A 15 -4.58 -7.60 7.09
N ASN A 16 -4.17 -7.51 8.35
CA ASN A 16 -4.73 -8.33 9.43
C ASN A 16 -6.20 -8.00 9.70
N GLY A 17 -6.59 -6.72 9.64
CA GLY A 17 -7.99 -6.36 9.82
C GLY A 17 -8.88 -6.90 8.70
N LEU A 18 -8.42 -6.86 7.43
CA LEU A 18 -9.15 -7.45 6.30
C LEU A 18 -9.24 -8.99 6.42
N ILE A 19 -8.15 -9.66 6.84
CA ILE A 19 -8.15 -11.09 7.13
C ILE A 19 -9.19 -11.41 8.22
N ALA A 20 -9.18 -10.65 9.33
CA ALA A 20 -10.13 -10.85 10.42
C ALA A 20 -11.58 -10.68 9.97
N LEU A 21 -11.90 -9.59 9.26
CA LEU A 21 -13.25 -9.31 8.76
C LEU A 21 -13.75 -10.39 7.81
N ARG A 22 -12.89 -10.84 6.89
CA ARG A 22 -13.26 -11.85 5.91
C ARG A 22 -13.45 -13.23 6.55
N LEU A 23 -12.55 -13.61 7.45
CA LEU A 23 -12.68 -14.86 8.22
C LEU A 23 -13.94 -14.84 9.10
N GLN A 24 -14.21 -13.77 9.82
CA GLN A 24 -15.41 -13.67 10.64
C GLN A 24 -16.71 -13.76 9.82
N GLN A 25 -16.70 -13.24 8.60
CA GLN A 25 -17.83 -13.34 7.67
C GLN A 25 -18.07 -14.78 7.16
N GLN A 26 -16.99 -15.52 6.88
CA GLN A 26 -17.08 -16.88 6.32
C GLN A 26 -17.11 -17.97 7.40
N HIS A 27 -16.52 -17.71 8.57
CA HIS A 27 -16.39 -18.61 9.70
C HIS A 27 -16.80 -17.89 10.99
N PRO A 28 -18.12 -17.66 11.23
CA PRO A 28 -18.61 -16.84 12.36
C PRO A 28 -18.19 -17.35 13.74
N ASP A 29 -17.97 -18.66 13.87
CA ASP A 29 -17.61 -19.31 15.14
C ASP A 29 -16.10 -19.25 15.45
N MET A 30 -15.27 -18.75 14.50
CA MET A 30 -13.81 -18.64 14.69
C MET A 30 -13.49 -17.57 15.74
N ARG A 31 -12.73 -17.95 16.78
CA ARG A 31 -12.30 -17.04 17.85
C ARG A 31 -11.03 -16.30 17.43
N ILE A 32 -11.20 -15.10 16.92
CA ILE A 32 -10.11 -14.25 16.43
C ILE A 32 -9.77 -13.19 17.45
N LEU A 33 -8.47 -13.03 17.78
CA LEU A 33 -7.93 -11.96 18.60
C LEU A 33 -7.04 -11.06 17.74
N LEU A 34 -7.34 -9.75 17.71
CA LEU A 34 -6.45 -8.73 17.16
C LEU A 34 -5.70 -8.03 18.30
N ILE A 35 -4.38 -7.90 18.16
CA ILE A 35 -3.53 -7.21 19.15
C ILE A 35 -2.81 -6.05 18.45
N GLU A 36 -3.00 -4.83 18.97
CA GLU A 36 -2.41 -3.61 18.44
C GLU A 36 -1.66 -2.85 19.54
N ALA A 37 -0.43 -2.48 19.26
CA ALA A 37 0.40 -1.72 20.19
C ALA A 37 -0.06 -0.27 20.34
N GLY A 38 -0.61 0.29 19.28
CA GLY A 38 -1.11 1.67 19.24
C GLY A 38 -2.50 1.86 19.87
N PRO A 39 -2.94 3.11 19.94
CA PRO A 39 -4.25 3.47 20.49
C PRO A 39 -5.41 3.15 19.55
N GLU A 40 -5.15 2.93 18.28
CA GLU A 40 -6.15 2.74 17.22
C GLU A 40 -5.74 1.61 16.28
N ALA A 41 -6.71 0.81 15.84
CA ALA A 41 -6.51 -0.12 14.73
C ALA A 41 -6.33 0.64 13.41
N GLY A 42 -5.61 0.04 12.44
CA GLY A 42 -5.37 0.66 11.15
C GLY A 42 -4.33 1.78 11.15
N GLY A 43 -3.87 2.22 12.34
CA GLY A 43 -2.94 3.33 12.47
C GLY A 43 -3.53 4.64 11.96
N ASN A 44 -2.72 5.43 11.22
CA ASN A 44 -3.13 6.74 10.71
C ASN A 44 -2.82 6.80 9.21
N HIS A 45 -3.65 6.15 8.40
CA HIS A 45 -3.44 5.98 6.95
C HIS A 45 -4.71 6.21 6.15
N THR A 46 -4.50 6.53 4.88
CA THR A 46 -5.51 6.55 3.83
C THR A 46 -5.10 5.52 2.78
N TRP A 47 -5.96 4.52 2.53
CA TRP A 47 -5.71 3.51 1.52
C TRP A 47 -6.60 3.73 0.32
N SER A 48 -5.98 3.90 -0.83
CA SER A 48 -6.69 4.06 -2.09
C SER A 48 -6.41 2.89 -3.03
N PHE A 49 -7.34 2.66 -3.97
CA PHE A 49 -7.22 1.63 -4.99
C PHE A 49 -8.05 1.99 -6.21
N HIS A 50 -7.70 1.40 -7.38
CA HIS A 50 -8.44 1.58 -8.63
C HIS A 50 -9.54 0.53 -8.79
N GLU A 51 -10.53 0.84 -9.60
CA GLU A 51 -11.68 -0.04 -9.83
C GLU A 51 -11.27 -1.45 -10.28
N GLU A 52 -10.32 -1.56 -11.22
CA GLU A 52 -9.89 -2.84 -11.78
C GLU A 52 -8.92 -3.63 -10.88
N ASP A 53 -8.47 -3.04 -9.77
CA ASP A 53 -7.62 -3.72 -8.79
C ASP A 53 -8.32 -4.90 -8.13
N LEU A 54 -9.65 -4.83 -8.01
CA LEU A 54 -10.49 -5.81 -7.35
C LEU A 54 -11.48 -6.49 -8.32
N THR A 55 -11.92 -7.69 -7.97
CA THR A 55 -13.04 -8.36 -8.63
C THR A 55 -14.38 -7.82 -8.10
N LEU A 56 -15.47 -8.04 -8.83
CA LEU A 56 -16.81 -7.63 -8.39
C LEU A 56 -17.17 -8.19 -7.00
N ASN A 57 -16.83 -9.45 -6.71
CA ASN A 57 -17.07 -10.05 -5.41
C ASN A 57 -16.25 -9.37 -4.31
N GLN A 58 -15.02 -8.97 -4.60
CA GLN A 58 -14.15 -8.25 -3.67
C GLN A 58 -14.69 -6.84 -3.40
N HIS A 59 -15.08 -6.10 -4.44
CA HIS A 59 -15.78 -4.82 -4.27
C HIS A 59 -17.00 -4.94 -3.35
N HIS A 60 -17.80 -6.00 -3.52
CA HIS A 60 -19.00 -6.23 -2.72
C HIS A 60 -18.68 -6.36 -1.23
N TRP A 61 -17.73 -7.24 -0.86
CA TRP A 61 -17.50 -7.48 0.57
C TRP A 61 -16.70 -6.37 1.26
N ILE A 62 -15.87 -5.58 0.52
CA ILE A 62 -15.17 -4.43 1.10
C ILE A 62 -15.99 -3.13 1.03
N ALA A 63 -17.15 -3.11 0.34
CA ALA A 63 -17.95 -1.91 0.17
C ALA A 63 -18.24 -1.15 1.49
N PRO A 64 -18.51 -1.83 2.63
CA PRO A 64 -18.71 -1.13 3.91
C PRO A 64 -17.47 -0.36 4.40
N LEU A 65 -16.28 -0.67 3.90
CA LEU A 65 -15.02 0.00 4.29
C LEU A 65 -14.76 1.27 3.47
N VAL A 66 -15.36 1.38 2.27
CA VAL A 66 -15.13 2.49 1.34
C VAL A 66 -15.86 3.73 1.83
N VAL A 67 -15.13 4.84 1.98
CA VAL A 67 -15.69 6.14 2.41
C VAL A 67 -15.83 7.13 1.26
N HIS A 68 -15.00 7.01 0.22
CA HIS A 68 -15.06 7.85 -0.97
C HIS A 68 -14.88 7.01 -2.22
N HIS A 69 -15.62 7.41 -3.25
CA HIS A 69 -15.52 6.86 -4.60
C HIS A 69 -15.64 8.01 -5.60
N TRP A 70 -14.73 8.03 -6.57
CA TRP A 70 -14.75 8.97 -7.70
C TRP A 70 -14.77 8.17 -9.00
N PRO A 71 -15.54 8.59 -10.02
CA PRO A 71 -15.65 7.84 -11.28
C PRO A 71 -14.41 7.97 -12.15
N ASP A 72 -13.57 8.96 -11.89
CA ASP A 72 -12.35 9.27 -12.64
C ASP A 72 -11.29 9.91 -11.74
N TYR A 73 -10.09 10.07 -12.26
CA TYR A 73 -9.00 10.81 -11.61
C TYR A 73 -8.16 11.58 -12.62
N GLN A 74 -7.37 12.53 -12.12
CA GLN A 74 -6.47 13.36 -12.91
C GLN A 74 -5.01 13.04 -12.65
N VAL A 75 -4.20 13.23 -13.71
CA VAL A 75 -2.73 13.31 -13.61
C VAL A 75 -2.23 14.54 -14.33
N ARG A 76 -1.17 15.17 -13.78
CA ARG A 76 -0.58 16.41 -14.29
C ARG A 76 0.94 16.30 -14.35
N PHE A 77 1.45 16.51 -15.55
CA PHE A 77 2.90 16.57 -15.84
C PHE A 77 3.20 17.83 -16.64
N PRO A 78 4.47 18.26 -16.74
CA PRO A 78 4.82 19.48 -17.46
C PRO A 78 4.28 19.57 -18.90
N GLN A 79 4.19 18.43 -19.61
CA GLN A 79 3.72 18.39 -21.00
C GLN A 79 2.48 17.52 -21.19
N ARG A 80 1.80 17.11 -20.10
CA ARG A 80 0.62 16.25 -20.16
C ARG A 80 -0.31 16.48 -19.00
N ARG A 81 -1.56 16.76 -19.32
CA ARG A 81 -2.67 16.70 -18.36
C ARG A 81 -3.67 15.68 -18.88
N ARG A 82 -4.18 14.82 -18.01
CA ARG A 82 -5.11 13.80 -18.44
C ARG A 82 -6.13 13.52 -17.34
N HIS A 83 -7.39 13.39 -17.72
CA HIS A 83 -8.40 12.65 -16.99
C HIS A 83 -8.31 11.19 -17.42
N VAL A 84 -8.39 10.28 -16.48
CA VAL A 84 -8.43 8.84 -16.68
C VAL A 84 -9.78 8.35 -16.19
N ASN A 85 -10.57 7.78 -17.10
CA ASN A 85 -11.93 7.30 -16.82
C ASN A 85 -11.88 5.90 -16.22
N SER A 86 -11.41 5.82 -14.98
CA SER A 86 -11.34 4.61 -14.16
C SER A 86 -11.67 5.00 -12.72
N GLY A 87 -12.56 4.25 -12.08
CA GLY A 87 -12.99 4.51 -10.72
C GLY A 87 -11.83 4.49 -9.73
N TYR A 88 -11.87 5.39 -8.77
CA TYR A 88 -10.88 5.50 -7.70
C TYR A 88 -11.56 5.53 -6.35
N TYR A 89 -11.09 4.70 -5.44
CA TYR A 89 -11.72 4.42 -4.15
C TYR A 89 -10.79 4.75 -3.00
N CYS A 90 -11.39 5.07 -1.84
CA CYS A 90 -10.64 5.41 -0.64
C CYS A 90 -11.26 4.78 0.60
N VAL A 91 -10.39 4.20 1.43
CA VAL A 91 -10.66 3.69 2.78
C VAL A 91 -9.80 4.50 3.74
N THR A 92 -10.39 5.07 4.79
CA THR A 92 -9.63 5.75 5.84
C THR A 92 -9.41 4.83 7.04
N SER A 93 -8.25 4.95 7.70
CA SER A 93 -7.95 4.18 8.91
C SER A 93 -8.97 4.43 10.02
N ARG A 94 -9.48 5.66 10.14
CA ARG A 94 -10.50 6.03 11.13
C ARG A 94 -11.80 5.24 10.94
N HIS A 95 -12.30 5.15 9.70
CA HIS A 95 -13.51 4.39 9.40
C HIS A 95 -13.28 2.89 9.59
N PHE A 96 -12.16 2.40 9.11
CA PHE A 96 -11.72 1.00 9.29
C PHE A 96 -11.62 0.60 10.76
N ALA A 97 -10.99 1.44 11.61
CA ALA A 97 -10.92 1.23 13.06
C ALA A 97 -12.30 1.14 13.72
N GLY A 98 -13.25 1.99 13.29
CA GLY A 98 -14.64 1.95 13.76
C GLY A 98 -15.30 0.59 13.49
N ILE A 99 -15.14 0.06 12.27
CA ILE A 99 -15.69 -1.24 11.87
C ILE A 99 -15.02 -2.38 12.66
N LEU A 100 -13.69 -2.38 12.79
CA LEU A 100 -13.00 -3.39 13.58
C LEU A 100 -13.43 -3.37 15.06
N ARG A 101 -13.58 -2.18 15.65
CA ARG A 101 -14.06 -2.03 17.04
C ARG A 101 -15.49 -2.56 17.21
N GLN A 102 -16.37 -2.27 16.26
CA GLN A 102 -17.74 -2.75 16.27
C GLN A 102 -17.80 -4.29 16.15
N GLN A 103 -17.00 -4.88 15.25
CA GLN A 103 -17.04 -6.29 14.93
C GLN A 103 -16.35 -7.16 15.98
N PHE A 104 -15.20 -6.72 16.52
CA PHE A 104 -14.37 -7.53 17.40
C PHE A 104 -14.47 -7.15 18.88
N GLY A 105 -14.93 -5.94 19.24
CA GLY A 105 -15.18 -5.52 20.61
C GLY A 105 -14.03 -5.87 21.58
N GLN A 106 -14.31 -6.75 22.55
CA GLN A 106 -13.32 -7.21 23.52
C GLN A 106 -12.19 -8.08 22.95
N HIS A 107 -12.31 -8.53 21.72
CA HIS A 107 -11.28 -9.29 20.99
C HIS A 107 -10.37 -8.40 20.13
N LEU A 108 -10.47 -7.09 20.26
CA LEU A 108 -9.53 -6.11 19.74
C LEU A 108 -8.79 -5.46 20.91
N TRP A 109 -7.55 -5.91 21.16
CA TRP A 109 -6.71 -5.38 22.23
C TRP A 109 -5.85 -4.25 21.69
N LEU A 110 -6.17 -3.04 22.08
CA LEU A 110 -5.38 -1.83 21.81
C LEU A 110 -4.39 -1.59 22.96
N HIS A 111 -3.40 -0.70 22.74
CA HIS A 111 -2.33 -0.38 23.70
C HIS A 111 -1.61 -1.63 24.23
N THR A 112 -1.54 -2.69 23.43
CA THR A 112 -1.01 -3.99 23.84
C THR A 112 0.17 -4.36 22.95
N ALA A 113 1.39 -4.15 23.46
CA ALA A 113 2.61 -4.46 22.75
C ALA A 113 2.96 -5.95 22.85
N VAL A 114 3.34 -6.55 21.69
CA VAL A 114 3.82 -7.94 21.59
C VAL A 114 5.35 -7.91 21.46
N SER A 115 6.05 -8.55 22.43
CA SER A 115 7.51 -8.66 22.45
C SER A 115 8.04 -9.80 21.60
N ALA A 116 7.34 -10.96 21.55
CA ALA A 116 7.72 -12.09 20.71
C ALA A 116 6.50 -12.73 20.05
N VAL A 117 6.71 -13.21 18.82
CA VAL A 117 5.68 -13.91 18.02
C VAL A 117 6.21 -15.30 17.66
N HIS A 118 5.40 -16.32 17.93
CA HIS A 118 5.64 -17.71 17.58
C HIS A 118 4.47 -18.23 16.73
N ALA A 119 4.62 -19.41 16.15
CA ALA A 119 3.61 -19.98 15.26
C ALA A 119 2.23 -20.15 15.91
N GLU A 120 2.18 -20.42 17.23
CA GLU A 120 0.97 -20.75 18.00
C GLU A 120 0.84 -19.96 19.33
N SER A 121 1.69 -18.94 19.53
CA SER A 121 1.62 -18.09 20.71
C SER A 121 2.24 -16.73 20.48
N VAL A 122 1.84 -15.77 21.30
CA VAL A 122 2.49 -14.46 21.41
C VAL A 122 2.89 -14.19 22.85
N GLN A 123 4.02 -13.53 23.05
CA GLN A 123 4.42 -12.98 24.34
C GLN A 123 4.16 -11.47 24.33
N LEU A 124 3.38 -11.00 25.27
CA LEU A 124 3.14 -9.58 25.48
C LEU A 124 4.33 -8.91 26.17
N ALA A 125 4.43 -7.59 26.09
CA ALA A 125 5.48 -6.83 26.74
C ALA A 125 5.44 -6.91 28.28
N ASP A 126 4.29 -7.22 28.86
CA ASP A 126 4.10 -7.43 30.30
C ASP A 126 4.45 -8.86 30.77
N GLY A 127 4.92 -9.72 29.85
CA GLY A 127 5.36 -11.09 30.11
C GLY A 127 4.27 -12.16 29.97
N ARG A 128 2.99 -11.80 29.82
CA ARG A 128 1.90 -12.77 29.56
C ARG A 128 2.09 -13.48 28.23
N ILE A 129 1.76 -14.78 28.20
CA ILE A 129 1.76 -15.57 26.97
C ILE A 129 0.32 -15.91 26.62
N ILE A 130 -0.08 -15.66 25.38
CA ILE A 130 -1.40 -15.96 24.83
C ILE A 130 -1.23 -17.01 23.75
N HIS A 131 -2.03 -18.08 23.81
CA HIS A 131 -1.98 -19.20 22.89
C HIS A 131 -3.11 -19.16 21.88
N ALA A 132 -2.83 -19.64 20.65
CA ALA A 132 -3.78 -19.83 19.57
C ALA A 132 -3.39 -21.03 18.71
N SER A 133 -4.31 -21.50 17.85
CA SER A 133 -4.01 -22.54 16.85
C SER A 133 -3.05 -22.01 15.78
N THR A 134 -3.09 -20.69 15.51
CA THR A 134 -2.14 -20.01 14.61
C THR A 134 -1.99 -18.53 14.95
N VAL A 135 -0.85 -17.96 14.58
CA VAL A 135 -0.55 -16.53 14.73
C VAL A 135 -0.08 -15.98 13.39
N ILE A 136 -0.58 -14.79 13.02
CA ILE A 136 -0.11 -14.04 11.84
C ILE A 136 0.48 -12.71 12.30
N ASP A 137 1.75 -12.47 11.94
CA ASP A 137 2.46 -11.21 12.21
C ASP A 137 2.23 -10.19 11.09
N GLY A 138 1.49 -9.12 11.36
CA GLY A 138 1.18 -8.03 10.44
C GLY A 138 1.72 -6.67 10.88
N ARG A 139 2.79 -6.62 11.67
CA ARG A 139 3.38 -5.39 12.26
C ARG A 139 4.11 -4.47 11.27
N GLY A 140 3.74 -4.50 10.00
CA GLY A 140 4.27 -3.61 8.98
C GLY A 140 5.62 -4.04 8.39
N TYR A 141 6.18 -3.16 7.55
CA TYR A 141 7.44 -3.41 6.85
C TYR A 141 8.62 -3.48 7.82
N THR A 142 9.48 -4.47 7.62
CA THR A 142 10.79 -4.57 8.26
C THR A 142 11.84 -4.75 7.16
N PRO A 143 12.94 -4.00 7.19
CA PRO A 143 14.05 -4.22 6.26
C PRO A 143 14.55 -5.66 6.34
N ASP A 144 14.80 -6.27 5.18
CA ASP A 144 15.28 -7.63 5.05
C ASP A 144 16.42 -7.69 4.03
N SER A 145 17.47 -8.44 4.35
CA SER A 145 18.66 -8.57 3.50
C SER A 145 18.39 -9.31 2.19
N ALA A 146 17.32 -10.12 2.14
CA ALA A 146 16.90 -10.81 0.92
C ALA A 146 16.20 -9.90 -0.09
N LEU A 147 15.85 -8.65 0.29
CA LEU A 147 15.13 -7.71 -0.58
C LEU A 147 15.91 -6.39 -0.71
N ARG A 148 16.07 -5.92 -1.96
CA ARG A 148 16.54 -4.57 -2.25
C ARG A 148 15.38 -3.70 -2.68
N VAL A 149 15.16 -2.59 -1.97
CA VAL A 149 14.03 -1.69 -2.19
C VAL A 149 14.49 -0.24 -2.35
N GLY A 150 13.75 0.55 -3.13
CA GLY A 150 13.64 1.99 -3.00
C GLY A 150 12.36 2.31 -2.22
N PHE A 151 12.00 3.57 -2.12
CA PHE A 151 10.84 3.99 -1.33
C PHE A 151 9.99 5.04 -2.05
N GLN A 152 8.68 4.91 -1.87
CA GLN A 152 7.75 6.01 -2.01
C GLN A 152 7.50 6.56 -0.60
N ALA A 153 8.14 7.69 -0.28
CA ALA A 153 8.02 8.32 1.02
C ALA A 153 7.18 9.61 0.91
N PHE A 154 6.34 9.86 1.89
CA PHE A 154 5.39 10.96 1.84
C PHE A 154 5.05 11.54 3.21
N ILE A 155 4.59 12.80 3.18
CA ILE A 155 3.77 13.45 4.19
C ILE A 155 2.44 13.80 3.54
N GLY A 156 1.33 13.39 4.14
CA GLY A 156 -0.03 13.74 3.76
C GLY A 156 -0.71 14.55 4.85
N GLN A 157 -1.36 15.64 4.48
CA GLN A 157 -2.11 16.50 5.40
C GLN A 157 -3.55 16.66 4.93
N GLU A 158 -4.47 16.34 5.82
CA GLU A 158 -5.90 16.62 5.62
C GLU A 158 -6.21 18.00 6.18
N TRP A 159 -6.69 18.89 5.30
CA TRP A 159 -6.99 20.28 5.62
C TRP A 159 -8.45 20.59 5.45
N GLN A 160 -9.01 21.30 6.44
CA GLN A 160 -10.22 22.08 6.27
C GLN A 160 -9.82 23.40 5.60
N LEU A 161 -10.52 23.75 4.52
CA LEU A 161 -10.35 25.01 3.79
C LEU A 161 -11.43 26.02 4.21
N SER A 162 -11.12 27.32 4.12
CA SER A 162 -12.11 28.39 4.36
C SER A 162 -13.03 28.66 3.15
N ALA A 163 -12.73 28.05 1.98
CA ALA A 163 -13.56 28.15 0.77
C ALA A 163 -13.48 26.83 -0.02
N PRO A 164 -14.46 26.53 -0.89
CA PRO A 164 -14.45 25.34 -1.74
C PRO A 164 -13.23 25.28 -2.65
N HIS A 165 -12.62 24.08 -2.79
CA HIS A 165 -11.43 23.84 -3.62
C HIS A 165 -11.74 23.66 -5.12
N GLY A 166 -13.00 23.41 -5.50
CA GLY A 166 -13.43 23.28 -6.90
C GLY A 166 -13.03 22.00 -7.62
N LEU A 167 -12.42 21.00 -6.94
CA LEU A 167 -12.11 19.71 -7.53
C LEU A 167 -13.33 18.79 -7.52
N SER A 168 -13.61 18.11 -8.65
CA SER A 168 -14.61 17.05 -8.77
C SER A 168 -14.02 15.65 -8.64
N SER A 169 -12.71 15.50 -8.88
CA SER A 169 -12.02 14.21 -8.85
C SER A 169 -10.60 14.34 -8.27
N PRO A 170 -10.01 13.24 -7.82
CA PRO A 170 -8.65 13.20 -7.30
C PRO A 170 -7.60 13.65 -8.33
N ILE A 171 -6.53 14.25 -7.85
CA ILE A 171 -5.29 14.42 -8.62
C ILE A 171 -4.29 13.45 -8.02
N ILE A 172 -4.17 12.26 -8.60
CA ILE A 172 -3.32 11.22 -8.02
C ILE A 172 -1.83 11.43 -8.27
N MET A 173 -1.48 12.35 -9.18
CA MET A 173 -0.11 12.63 -9.52
C MET A 173 0.02 13.99 -10.21
N ASP A 174 0.39 15.02 -9.46
CA ASP A 174 0.78 16.32 -10.01
C ASP A 174 2.29 16.49 -9.93
N ALA A 175 2.98 16.16 -11.01
CA ALA A 175 4.44 16.28 -11.15
C ALA A 175 4.85 17.60 -11.82
N THR A 176 3.97 18.62 -11.87
CA THR A 176 4.34 19.98 -12.34
C THR A 176 5.08 20.78 -11.27
N VAL A 177 5.37 20.15 -10.15
CA VAL A 177 6.14 20.70 -9.01
C VAL A 177 7.64 20.54 -9.20
N ASP A 178 8.44 21.33 -8.46
CA ASP A 178 9.90 21.19 -8.42
C ASP A 178 10.30 19.78 -7.95
N GLN A 179 11.19 19.11 -8.65
CA GLN A 179 11.49 17.68 -8.47
C GLN A 179 12.48 17.36 -7.33
N GLN A 180 13.21 18.34 -6.80
CA GLN A 180 13.98 18.26 -5.53
C GLN A 180 14.83 16.97 -5.34
N ASN A 181 15.72 16.63 -6.23
CA ASN A 181 16.62 15.47 -6.13
C ASN A 181 15.94 14.08 -6.22
N GLY A 182 14.72 14.00 -6.76
CA GLY A 182 14.03 12.74 -6.96
C GLY A 182 12.78 12.91 -7.81
N TYR A 183 12.03 11.83 -8.00
CA TYR A 183 10.70 11.96 -8.57
C TYR A 183 9.74 12.40 -7.47
N ARG A 184 9.28 13.63 -7.59
CA ARG A 184 8.34 14.26 -6.67
C ARG A 184 7.02 14.57 -7.38
N PHE A 185 5.92 14.34 -6.71
CA PHE A 185 4.58 14.75 -7.13
C PHE A 185 3.70 15.05 -5.92
N VAL A 186 2.62 15.79 -6.15
CA VAL A 186 1.59 16.00 -5.15
C VAL A 186 0.38 15.14 -5.49
N TYR A 187 -0.09 14.42 -4.49
CA TYR A 187 -1.32 13.64 -4.52
C TYR A 187 -2.41 14.39 -3.75
N THR A 188 -3.65 14.40 -4.28
CA THR A 188 -4.73 15.18 -3.69
C THR A 188 -6.05 14.44 -3.78
N LEU A 189 -6.74 14.28 -2.64
CA LEU A 189 -8.09 13.70 -2.57
C LEU A 189 -9.10 14.75 -2.11
N PRO A 190 -10.14 15.05 -2.90
CA PRO A 190 -11.27 15.90 -2.48
C PRO A 190 -12.22 15.11 -1.58
N LEU A 191 -12.04 15.22 -0.26
CA LEU A 191 -12.84 14.48 0.73
C LEU A 191 -14.23 15.08 0.96
N SER A 192 -14.36 16.40 0.78
CA SER A 192 -15.64 17.11 0.72
C SER A 192 -15.45 18.39 -0.10
N ALA A 193 -16.46 19.23 -0.24
CA ALA A 193 -16.32 20.50 -0.96
C ALA A 193 -15.21 21.41 -0.38
N THR A 194 -14.92 21.30 0.92
CA THR A 194 -13.96 22.14 1.65
C THR A 194 -12.93 21.35 2.44
N ALA A 195 -12.84 20.02 2.26
CA ALA A 195 -11.81 19.20 2.88
C ALA A 195 -10.96 18.49 1.82
N LEU A 196 -9.64 18.66 1.92
CA LEU A 196 -8.66 18.05 1.04
C LEU A 196 -7.61 17.27 1.83
N LEU A 197 -7.28 16.06 1.36
CA LEU A 197 -5.97 15.46 1.63
C LEU A 197 -5.00 15.96 0.56
N ILE A 198 -3.88 16.51 0.98
CA ILE A 198 -2.77 16.95 0.12
C ILE A 198 -1.51 16.25 0.59
N GLU A 199 -0.88 15.48 -0.29
CA GLU A 199 0.28 14.66 0.05
C GLU A 199 1.46 15.02 -0.83
N ASP A 200 2.60 15.34 -0.21
CA ASP A 200 3.88 15.54 -0.89
C ASP A 200 4.65 14.22 -0.92
N THR A 201 4.75 13.62 -2.10
CA THR A 201 5.23 12.26 -2.32
C THR A 201 6.52 12.25 -3.12
N HIS A 202 7.48 11.42 -2.68
CA HIS A 202 8.81 11.30 -3.27
C HIS A 202 9.19 9.84 -3.51
N TYR A 203 9.71 9.54 -4.71
CA TYR A 203 10.40 8.29 -5.00
C TYR A 203 11.89 8.47 -4.74
N ILE A 204 12.37 7.92 -3.64
CA ILE A 204 13.72 8.09 -3.10
C ILE A 204 14.41 6.76 -2.80
N ASP A 205 15.74 6.77 -2.79
CA ASP A 205 16.53 5.55 -2.61
C ASP A 205 16.60 5.09 -1.13
N LYS A 206 16.32 6.00 -0.17
CA LYS A 206 16.30 5.74 1.27
C LYS A 206 15.08 6.39 1.90
N ALA A 207 14.49 5.75 2.91
CA ALA A 207 13.29 6.22 3.63
C ALA A 207 13.56 7.43 4.57
N ASN A 208 14.22 8.47 4.08
CA ASN A 208 14.65 9.64 4.87
C ASN A 208 14.06 10.96 4.34
N LEU A 209 12.75 11.03 4.19
CA LEU A 209 12.07 12.24 3.77
C LEU A 209 12.28 13.37 4.79
N GLN A 210 12.59 14.57 4.31
CA GLN A 210 12.70 15.77 5.15
C GLN A 210 11.30 16.30 5.47
N ALA A 211 10.75 15.92 6.63
CA ALA A 211 9.35 16.17 6.99
C ALA A 211 8.96 17.67 6.94
N GLU A 212 9.78 18.56 7.50
CA GLU A 212 9.49 20.01 7.48
C GLU A 212 9.44 20.57 6.05
N ARG A 213 10.33 20.09 5.18
CA ARG A 213 10.33 20.48 3.77
C ARG A 213 9.05 20.00 3.07
N ALA A 214 8.63 18.77 3.32
CA ALA A 214 7.39 18.22 2.77
C ALA A 214 6.17 19.01 3.26
N ARG A 215 6.10 19.36 4.54
CA ARG A 215 5.03 20.23 5.09
C ARG A 215 4.99 21.60 4.42
N GLN A 216 6.17 22.22 4.18
CA GLN A 216 6.25 23.47 3.47
C GLN A 216 5.81 23.33 2.00
N ASN A 217 6.21 22.25 1.33
CA ASN A 217 5.82 21.96 -0.05
C ASN A 217 4.28 21.84 -0.19
N ILE A 218 3.59 21.24 0.80
CA ILE A 218 2.12 21.16 0.83
C ILE A 218 1.50 22.57 0.91
N ARG A 219 1.98 23.43 1.82
CA ARG A 219 1.49 24.80 1.94
C ARG A 219 1.72 25.62 0.65
N ASP A 220 2.90 25.51 0.08
CA ASP A 220 3.25 26.21 -1.17
C ASP A 220 2.39 25.71 -2.35
N TYR A 221 2.11 24.40 -2.39
CA TYR A 221 1.24 23.82 -3.41
C TYR A 221 -0.20 24.31 -3.26
N ALA A 222 -0.76 24.27 -2.07
CA ALA A 222 -2.11 24.77 -1.78
C ALA A 222 -2.26 26.25 -2.15
N ALA A 223 -1.28 27.08 -1.79
CA ALA A 223 -1.26 28.50 -2.15
C ALA A 223 -1.26 28.71 -3.68
N ARG A 224 -0.47 27.94 -4.44
CA ARG A 224 -0.46 28.01 -5.90
C ARG A 224 -1.76 27.56 -6.56
N GLN A 225 -2.49 26.63 -5.92
CA GLN A 225 -3.81 26.21 -6.38
C GLN A 225 -4.94 27.16 -5.97
N GLY A 226 -4.66 28.17 -5.14
CA GLY A 226 -5.65 29.09 -4.60
C GLY A 226 -6.53 28.43 -3.51
N TRP A 227 -6.02 27.42 -2.83
CA TRP A 227 -6.73 26.74 -1.74
C TRP A 227 -6.38 27.36 -0.39
N PRO A 228 -7.32 28.06 0.27
CA PRO A 228 -7.05 28.74 1.54
C PRO A 228 -7.10 27.75 2.70
N LEU A 229 -5.93 27.24 3.12
CA LEU A 229 -5.80 26.32 4.25
C LEU A 229 -6.23 27.03 5.55
N GLN A 230 -7.15 26.44 6.31
CA GLN A 230 -7.66 26.99 7.55
C GLN A 230 -7.24 26.17 8.77
N THR A 231 -7.63 24.89 8.82
CA THR A 231 -7.36 24.01 9.97
C THR A 231 -6.76 22.69 9.48
N LEU A 232 -5.61 22.32 10.04
CA LEU A 232 -5.04 20.98 9.85
C LEU A 232 -5.87 19.99 10.69
N LEU A 233 -6.54 19.06 10.01
CA LEU A 233 -7.37 18.04 10.65
C LEU A 233 -6.56 16.79 11.02
N ARG A 234 -5.63 16.38 10.15
CA ARG A 234 -4.82 15.18 10.33
C ARG A 234 -3.53 15.28 9.52
N GLU A 235 -2.46 14.69 10.03
CA GLU A 235 -1.23 14.48 9.27
C GLU A 235 -0.86 13.02 9.32
N GLU A 236 -0.53 12.44 8.18
CA GLU A 236 0.02 11.09 8.05
C GLU A 236 1.39 11.12 7.38
N GLN A 237 2.20 10.12 7.66
CA GLN A 237 3.47 9.92 6.98
C GLN A 237 3.71 8.45 6.72
N GLY A 238 4.46 8.16 5.67
CA GLY A 238 4.80 6.79 5.31
C GLY A 238 6.02 6.70 4.41
N ALA A 239 6.58 5.50 4.38
CA ALA A 239 7.62 5.10 3.43
C ALA A 239 7.28 3.71 2.92
N LEU A 240 6.65 3.65 1.75
CA LEU A 240 6.23 2.39 1.13
C LEU A 240 7.41 1.80 0.36
N PRO A 241 7.76 0.52 0.55
CA PRO A 241 8.84 -0.10 -0.18
C PRO A 241 8.48 -0.27 -1.66
N ILE A 242 9.43 0.02 -2.54
CA ILE A 242 9.39 -0.21 -3.98
C ILE A 242 10.42 -1.28 -4.30
N THR A 243 9.98 -2.48 -4.62
CA THR A 243 10.90 -3.60 -4.79
C THR A 243 11.68 -3.50 -6.10
N LEU A 244 13.00 -3.51 -6.02
CA LEU A 244 13.92 -3.48 -7.15
C LEU A 244 14.38 -4.89 -7.55
N THR A 245 14.86 -5.66 -6.57
CA THR A 245 15.32 -7.03 -6.74
C THR A 245 15.30 -7.77 -5.40
N GLY A 246 15.52 -9.07 -5.41
CA GLY A 246 15.60 -9.88 -4.19
C GLY A 246 15.43 -11.37 -4.44
N ASP A 247 15.57 -12.15 -3.37
CA ASP A 247 15.28 -13.57 -3.30
C ASP A 247 14.10 -13.83 -2.36
N ASN A 248 12.91 -13.98 -2.94
CA ASN A 248 11.68 -14.23 -2.15
C ASN A 248 11.69 -15.62 -1.48
N ARG A 249 12.42 -16.60 -2.03
CA ARG A 249 12.55 -17.91 -1.39
C ARG A 249 13.36 -17.79 -0.12
N GLN A 250 14.53 -17.12 -0.18
CA GLN A 250 15.35 -16.84 0.98
C GLN A 250 14.58 -16.02 2.03
N PHE A 251 13.84 -15.00 1.59
CA PHE A 251 12.98 -14.20 2.48
C PHE A 251 12.03 -15.10 3.29
N TRP A 252 11.26 -15.99 2.64
CA TRP A 252 10.30 -16.85 3.30
C TRP A 252 10.94 -17.98 4.14
N GLN A 253 12.14 -18.45 3.80
CA GLN A 253 12.90 -19.38 4.62
C GLN A 253 13.32 -18.79 5.97
N GLN A 254 13.43 -17.47 6.05
CA GLN A 254 13.77 -16.73 7.27
C GLN A 254 12.55 -16.35 8.12
N GLN A 255 11.32 -16.63 7.64
CA GLN A 255 10.07 -16.33 8.36
C GLN A 255 9.62 -17.58 9.12
N PRO A 256 9.83 -17.67 10.45
CA PRO A 256 9.47 -18.86 11.23
C PRO A 256 7.97 -18.98 11.49
N GLN A 257 7.21 -17.88 11.31
CA GLN A 257 5.76 -17.81 11.47
C GLN A 257 5.09 -17.14 10.28
N ALA A 258 3.78 -17.30 10.18
CA ALA A 258 2.97 -16.62 9.17
C ALA A 258 3.06 -15.09 9.34
N CYS A 259 3.16 -14.37 8.23
CA CYS A 259 3.12 -12.90 8.22
C CYS A 259 2.21 -12.37 7.11
N SER A 260 1.73 -11.12 7.24
CA SER A 260 0.79 -10.51 6.32
C SER A 260 1.20 -9.11 5.87
N GLY A 261 0.54 -8.61 4.82
CA GLY A 261 0.71 -7.23 4.34
C GLY A 261 2.15 -6.89 3.97
N LEU A 262 2.61 -5.70 4.34
CA LEU A 262 3.95 -5.21 4.04
C LEU A 262 5.05 -6.11 4.64
N ARG A 263 4.79 -6.72 5.79
CA ARG A 263 5.72 -7.65 6.43
C ARG A 263 5.93 -8.93 5.61
N ALA A 264 4.91 -9.37 4.88
CA ALA A 264 4.98 -10.52 3.97
C ALA A 264 5.49 -10.15 2.56
N GLY A 265 5.84 -8.89 2.31
CA GLY A 265 6.20 -8.40 0.97
C GLY A 265 5.00 -8.33 0.02
N LEU A 266 3.77 -8.24 0.54
CA LEU A 266 2.52 -8.25 -0.23
C LEU A 266 2.03 -6.83 -0.50
N PHE A 267 2.58 -6.22 -1.54
CA PHE A 267 2.20 -4.90 -2.07
C PHE A 267 2.50 -4.83 -3.57
N HIS A 268 1.88 -3.89 -4.26
CA HIS A 268 2.20 -3.65 -5.67
C HIS A 268 3.64 -3.10 -5.78
N PRO A 269 4.53 -3.76 -6.52
CA PRO A 269 5.98 -3.51 -6.46
C PRO A 269 6.40 -2.11 -6.92
N THR A 270 5.56 -1.42 -7.74
CA THR A 270 5.88 -0.09 -8.29
C THR A 270 5.17 1.04 -7.54
N THR A 271 3.98 0.81 -6.99
CA THR A 271 3.18 1.85 -6.33
C THR A 271 3.17 1.74 -4.80
N GLY A 272 3.58 0.59 -4.26
CA GLY A 272 3.47 0.30 -2.83
C GLY A 272 2.03 0.05 -2.33
N TYR A 273 1.01 0.13 -3.21
CA TYR A 273 -0.39 -0.12 -2.83
C TYR A 273 -0.55 -1.54 -2.30
N SER A 274 -1.13 -1.68 -1.12
CA SER A 274 -1.23 -2.97 -0.42
C SER A 274 -2.67 -3.49 -0.30
N LEU A 275 -3.69 -2.63 -0.40
CA LEU A 275 -5.07 -3.02 -0.18
C LEU A 275 -5.54 -4.14 -1.12
N PRO A 276 -5.30 -4.12 -2.44
CA PRO A 276 -5.77 -5.20 -3.33
C PRO A 276 -5.17 -6.56 -3.00
N LEU A 277 -3.88 -6.61 -2.64
CA LEU A 277 -3.23 -7.86 -2.25
C LEU A 277 -3.66 -8.34 -0.86
N ALA A 278 -3.97 -7.43 0.06
CA ALA A 278 -4.52 -7.77 1.37
C ALA A 278 -5.93 -8.35 1.25
N VAL A 279 -6.79 -7.79 0.37
CA VAL A 279 -8.10 -8.32 0.03
C VAL A 279 -7.99 -9.72 -0.58
N ALA A 280 -7.11 -9.90 -1.56
CA ALA A 280 -6.90 -11.20 -2.20
C ALA A 280 -6.36 -12.26 -1.23
N LEU A 281 -5.47 -11.88 -0.30
CA LEU A 281 -4.97 -12.78 0.74
C LEU A 281 -6.07 -13.17 1.72
N ALA A 282 -6.92 -12.20 2.12
CA ALA A 282 -8.04 -12.47 3.01
C ALA A 282 -9.02 -13.48 2.41
N ASP A 283 -9.37 -13.34 1.12
CA ASP A 283 -10.17 -14.33 0.40
C ASP A 283 -9.50 -15.72 0.35
N HIS A 284 -8.18 -15.72 0.10
CA HIS A 284 -7.41 -16.97 -0.01
C HIS A 284 -7.38 -17.74 1.32
N LEU A 285 -7.19 -17.02 2.42
CA LEU A 285 -7.21 -17.63 3.77
C LEU A 285 -8.60 -18.05 4.20
N SER A 286 -9.64 -17.30 3.85
CA SER A 286 -11.02 -17.65 4.20
C SER A 286 -11.56 -18.89 3.47
N ALA A 287 -10.89 -19.33 2.42
CA ALA A 287 -11.23 -20.55 1.67
C ALA A 287 -10.50 -21.80 2.17
N LEU A 288 -9.74 -21.73 3.27
CA LEU A 288 -9.04 -22.88 3.84
C LEU A 288 -10.01 -23.77 4.65
N ASP A 289 -10.02 -25.06 4.35
CA ASP A 289 -10.78 -26.06 5.12
C ASP A 289 -10.11 -26.38 6.46
N VAL A 290 -8.77 -26.30 6.52
CA VAL A 290 -7.97 -26.60 7.71
C VAL A 290 -7.14 -25.41 8.11
N PHE A 291 -7.38 -24.88 9.30
CA PHE A 291 -6.75 -23.64 9.79
C PHE A 291 -5.77 -23.95 10.93
N THR A 292 -4.55 -24.34 10.56
CA THR A 292 -3.43 -24.61 11.47
C THR A 292 -2.25 -23.66 11.18
N SER A 293 -1.33 -23.52 12.12
CA SER A 293 -0.12 -22.69 11.92
C SER A 293 0.66 -23.06 10.66
N SER A 294 0.78 -24.37 10.39
CA SER A 294 1.49 -24.86 9.19
C SER A 294 0.72 -24.58 7.91
N SER A 295 -0.60 -24.85 7.85
CA SER A 295 -1.40 -24.61 6.63
C SER A 295 -1.48 -23.14 6.29
N VAL A 296 -1.68 -22.25 7.27
CA VAL A 296 -1.73 -20.82 7.09
C VAL A 296 -0.37 -20.27 6.61
N HIS A 297 0.74 -20.67 7.26
CA HIS A 297 2.08 -20.25 6.85
C HIS A 297 2.39 -20.68 5.41
N GLN A 298 2.14 -21.95 5.06
CA GLN A 298 2.38 -22.45 3.71
C GLN A 298 1.52 -21.74 2.66
N THR A 299 0.26 -21.50 2.96
CA THR A 299 -0.66 -20.80 2.08
C THR A 299 -0.20 -19.37 1.78
N ILE A 300 0.18 -18.62 2.83
CA ILE A 300 0.67 -17.24 2.64
C ILE A 300 2.01 -17.24 1.88
N ALA A 301 2.94 -18.12 2.24
CA ALA A 301 4.22 -18.24 1.56
C ALA A 301 4.06 -18.59 0.08
N HIS A 302 3.18 -19.54 -0.25
CA HIS A 302 2.87 -19.92 -1.62
C HIS A 302 2.22 -18.76 -2.40
N PHE A 303 1.24 -18.09 -1.81
CA PHE A 303 0.60 -16.91 -2.38
C PHE A 303 1.63 -15.81 -2.68
N ALA A 304 2.51 -15.51 -1.71
CA ALA A 304 3.55 -14.49 -1.88
C ALA A 304 4.56 -14.87 -2.97
N GLN A 305 4.98 -16.14 -3.05
CA GLN A 305 5.88 -16.64 -4.10
C GLN A 305 5.25 -16.54 -5.49
N GLN A 306 3.98 -16.89 -5.64
CA GLN A 306 3.26 -16.72 -6.91
C GLN A 306 3.20 -15.25 -7.34
N ARG A 307 2.84 -14.35 -6.40
CA ARG A 307 2.82 -12.90 -6.68
C ARG A 307 4.20 -12.38 -7.05
N TRP A 308 5.23 -12.80 -6.32
CA TRP A 308 6.60 -12.45 -6.66
C TRP A 308 6.99 -12.83 -8.09
N GLN A 309 6.67 -14.03 -8.53
CA GLN A 309 6.95 -14.48 -9.90
C GLN A 309 6.22 -13.64 -10.95
N GLN A 310 4.92 -13.39 -10.75
CA GLN A 310 4.09 -12.57 -11.64
C GLN A 310 4.58 -11.11 -11.75
N GLN A 311 5.17 -10.58 -10.69
CA GLN A 311 5.62 -9.20 -10.57
C GLN A 311 7.04 -8.95 -11.14
N GLY A 312 7.68 -9.93 -11.75
CA GLY A 312 9.06 -9.81 -12.28
C GLY A 312 9.24 -8.63 -13.25
N PHE A 313 8.26 -8.39 -14.14
CA PHE A 313 8.27 -7.28 -15.08
C PHE A 313 8.23 -5.91 -14.37
N PHE A 314 7.44 -5.75 -13.34
CA PHE A 314 7.37 -4.51 -12.56
C PHE A 314 8.69 -4.22 -11.83
N ARG A 315 9.33 -5.23 -11.25
CA ARG A 315 10.66 -5.05 -10.63
C ARG A 315 11.72 -4.64 -11.65
N MET A 316 11.63 -5.15 -12.87
CA MET A 316 12.50 -4.69 -13.97
C MET A 316 12.24 -3.20 -14.28
N LEU A 317 10.98 -2.77 -14.40
CA LEU A 317 10.63 -1.35 -14.60
C LEU A 317 11.11 -0.47 -13.44
N ASN A 318 11.00 -0.94 -12.20
CA ASN A 318 11.49 -0.23 -11.03
C ASN A 318 13.01 -0.03 -11.08
N ARG A 319 13.78 -1.06 -11.47
CA ARG A 319 15.23 -0.90 -11.67
C ARG A 319 15.53 0.14 -12.74
N MET A 320 14.81 0.14 -13.86
CA MET A 320 14.97 1.17 -14.88
C MET A 320 14.64 2.57 -14.33
N LEU A 321 13.57 2.71 -13.55
CA LEU A 321 13.15 3.98 -12.96
C LEU A 321 14.19 4.53 -11.96
N PHE A 322 14.71 3.67 -11.08
CA PHE A 322 15.60 4.08 -10.00
C PHE A 322 17.07 4.16 -10.40
N LEU A 323 17.52 3.31 -11.36
CA LEU A 323 18.94 3.11 -11.65
C LEU A 323 19.37 3.60 -13.05
N ALA A 324 18.44 3.91 -13.97
CA ALA A 324 18.77 4.17 -15.37
C ALA A 324 18.81 5.67 -15.76
N GLY A 325 18.97 6.57 -14.80
CA GLY A 325 19.06 7.99 -15.12
C GLY A 325 19.08 8.88 -13.89
N PRO A 326 19.23 10.21 -14.10
CA PRO A 326 19.20 11.16 -12.99
C PRO A 326 17.84 11.15 -12.29
N ALA A 327 17.88 11.22 -10.96
CA ALA A 327 16.68 11.08 -10.13
C ALA A 327 15.60 12.14 -10.46
N GLU A 328 16.02 13.37 -10.73
CA GLU A 328 15.16 14.51 -11.09
C GLU A 328 14.47 14.36 -12.45
N SER A 329 14.90 13.42 -13.29
CA SER A 329 14.29 13.14 -14.60
C SER A 329 13.28 11.99 -14.58
N ARG A 330 13.10 11.28 -13.46
CA ARG A 330 12.19 10.13 -13.31
C ARG A 330 10.74 10.46 -13.69
N TRP A 331 10.29 11.69 -13.48
CA TRP A 331 8.96 12.15 -13.89
C TRP A 331 8.66 11.97 -15.39
N ARG A 332 9.70 12.01 -16.24
CA ARG A 332 9.54 11.80 -17.70
C ARG A 332 9.08 10.38 -18.03
N VAL A 333 9.51 9.40 -17.23
CA VAL A 333 9.07 8.02 -17.36
C VAL A 333 7.58 7.93 -17.08
N MET A 334 7.13 8.58 -16.00
CA MET A 334 5.71 8.58 -15.60
C MET A 334 4.85 9.39 -16.57
N GLN A 335 5.32 10.56 -17.04
CA GLN A 335 4.62 11.33 -18.07
C GLN A 335 4.40 10.51 -19.34
N ARG A 336 5.38 9.74 -19.77
CA ARG A 336 5.25 8.83 -20.90
C ARG A 336 4.28 7.70 -20.61
N PHE A 337 4.35 7.08 -19.45
CA PHE A 337 3.44 6.02 -19.03
C PHE A 337 1.98 6.47 -19.11
N TYR A 338 1.66 7.65 -18.62
CA TYR A 338 0.31 8.21 -18.74
C TYR A 338 -0.06 8.72 -20.16
N GLY A 339 0.76 8.45 -21.14
CA GLY A 339 0.45 8.56 -22.56
C GLY A 339 -0.10 7.28 -23.18
N LEU A 340 -0.11 6.18 -22.44
CA LEU A 340 -0.58 4.87 -22.87
C LEU A 340 -2.13 4.78 -22.82
N PRO A 341 -2.76 3.78 -23.47
CA PRO A 341 -4.19 3.55 -23.37
C PRO A 341 -4.67 3.35 -21.92
N GLU A 342 -5.90 3.78 -21.61
CA GLU A 342 -6.44 3.74 -20.25
C GLU A 342 -6.57 2.32 -19.71
N ASP A 343 -7.03 1.40 -20.53
CA ASP A 343 -7.15 -0.01 -20.19
C ASP A 343 -5.79 -0.69 -19.91
N LEU A 344 -4.71 -0.23 -20.55
CA LEU A 344 -3.36 -0.67 -20.20
C LEU A 344 -2.93 -0.10 -18.83
N ILE A 345 -3.23 1.20 -18.58
CA ILE A 345 -2.94 1.84 -17.28
C ILE A 345 -3.69 1.11 -16.17
N ALA A 346 -4.97 0.80 -16.37
CA ALA A 346 -5.79 0.05 -15.42
C ALA A 346 -5.19 -1.35 -15.12
N ARG A 347 -4.83 -2.10 -16.17
CA ARG A 347 -4.16 -3.42 -15.99
C ARG A 347 -2.79 -3.31 -15.31
N PHE A 348 -2.08 -2.20 -15.49
CA PHE A 348 -0.80 -1.97 -14.80
C PHE A 348 -1.02 -1.86 -13.28
N TYR A 349 -1.96 -1.01 -12.83
CA TYR A 349 -2.28 -0.85 -11.42
C TYR A 349 -2.84 -2.14 -10.81
N ALA A 350 -3.68 -2.85 -11.54
CA ALA A 350 -4.20 -4.16 -11.11
C ALA A 350 -3.15 -5.30 -11.10
N GLY A 351 -1.94 -5.06 -11.60
CA GLY A 351 -0.90 -6.10 -11.70
C GLY A 351 -1.20 -7.18 -12.76
N LYS A 352 -2.08 -6.89 -13.73
CA LYS A 352 -2.64 -7.85 -14.73
C LYS A 352 -2.15 -7.58 -16.16
N LEU A 353 -0.93 -7.09 -16.34
CA LEU A 353 -0.37 -6.77 -17.67
C LEU A 353 -0.27 -8.01 -18.56
N THR A 354 -0.82 -7.88 -19.77
CA THR A 354 -0.63 -8.85 -20.86
C THR A 354 0.78 -8.76 -21.46
N VAL A 355 1.14 -9.72 -22.31
CA VAL A 355 2.41 -9.66 -23.07
C VAL A 355 2.44 -8.44 -24.00
N ILE A 356 1.31 -8.13 -24.64
CA ILE A 356 1.17 -6.96 -25.53
C ILE A 356 1.37 -5.66 -24.74
N ASP A 357 0.80 -5.54 -23.55
CA ASP A 357 1.00 -4.39 -22.67
C ASP A 357 2.48 -4.20 -22.32
N ARG A 358 3.18 -5.27 -21.97
CA ARG A 358 4.62 -5.23 -21.65
C ARG A 358 5.45 -4.75 -22.83
N LEU A 359 5.17 -5.23 -24.03
CA LEU A 359 5.81 -4.78 -25.26
C LEU A 359 5.49 -3.30 -25.53
N ARG A 360 4.24 -2.88 -25.33
CA ARG A 360 3.82 -1.49 -25.53
C ARG A 360 4.49 -0.53 -24.56
N ILE A 361 4.65 -0.91 -23.29
CA ILE A 361 5.37 -0.10 -22.28
C ILE A 361 6.83 0.10 -22.70
N LEU A 362 7.48 -0.91 -23.22
CA LEU A 362 8.90 -0.87 -23.63
C LEU A 362 9.13 -0.27 -25.02
N SER A 363 8.09 -0.20 -25.88
CA SER A 363 8.23 0.28 -27.26
C SER A 363 8.29 1.81 -27.37
N GLY A 364 8.82 2.35 -28.48
CA GLY A 364 8.91 3.77 -28.79
C GLY A 364 10.13 4.47 -28.18
N LYS A 365 10.16 5.82 -28.18
CA LYS A 365 11.34 6.60 -27.72
C LYS A 365 11.58 6.37 -26.24
N PRO A 366 12.76 5.85 -25.82
CA PRO A 366 13.05 5.59 -24.42
C PRO A 366 13.09 6.91 -23.59
N PRO A 367 12.48 6.95 -22.40
CA PRO A 367 12.55 8.12 -21.52
C PRO A 367 13.85 8.15 -20.70
N VAL A 368 14.67 7.11 -20.77
CA VAL A 368 15.98 6.96 -20.11
C VAL A 368 17.04 6.51 -21.12
N PRO A 369 18.34 6.74 -20.87
CA PRO A 369 19.41 6.26 -21.75
C PRO A 369 19.35 4.73 -21.89
N VAL A 370 19.36 4.23 -23.14
CA VAL A 370 19.20 2.80 -23.44
C VAL A 370 20.26 1.94 -22.77
N PHE A 371 21.53 2.36 -22.80
CA PHE A 371 22.62 1.62 -22.17
C PHE A 371 22.43 1.52 -20.65
N ALA A 372 22.08 2.63 -19.98
CA ALA A 372 21.80 2.64 -18.55
C ALA A 372 20.59 1.76 -18.19
N ALA A 373 19.55 1.75 -19.05
CA ALA A 373 18.41 0.87 -18.89
C ALA A 373 18.81 -0.61 -18.96
N LEU A 374 19.66 -1.00 -19.91
CA LEU A 374 20.16 -2.38 -20.02
C LEU A 374 20.99 -2.79 -18.80
N GLN A 375 21.88 -1.92 -18.32
CA GLN A 375 22.63 -2.16 -17.08
C GLN A 375 21.71 -2.34 -15.88
N ALA A 376 20.70 -1.47 -15.73
CA ALA A 376 19.72 -1.56 -14.66
C ALA A 376 18.91 -2.86 -14.70
N ILE A 377 18.53 -3.33 -15.89
CA ILE A 377 17.82 -4.62 -16.07
C ILE A 377 18.69 -5.79 -15.61
N MET A 378 19.98 -5.78 -15.93
CA MET A 378 20.92 -6.84 -15.58
C MET A 378 21.35 -6.82 -14.10
N THR A 379 21.01 -5.79 -13.34
CA THR A 379 21.30 -5.72 -11.90
C THR A 379 20.56 -6.84 -11.18
N THR A 380 21.30 -7.82 -10.69
CA THR A 380 20.79 -8.92 -9.88
C THR A 380 20.99 -8.63 -8.39
N HIS A 381 20.37 -9.41 -7.54
CA HIS A 381 20.65 -9.42 -6.11
C HIS A 381 22.04 -10.05 -5.91
N ARG A 382 23.03 -9.26 -5.50
CA ARG A 382 24.31 -9.71 -4.96
C ARG A 382 24.47 -9.19 -3.55
#